data_99d0f25b681c79daf069ed45a35752be
#
_entry.id   99d0f25b681c79daf069ed45a35752be
#
_cell.length_a   1.000
_cell.length_b   1.000
_cell.length_c   1.000
_cell.angle_alpha   90.00
_cell.angle_beta   90.00
_cell.angle_gamma   90.00
#
_symmetry.space_group_name_H-M   'P 1'
#
loop_
_entity.id
_entity.type
_entity.pdbx_description
1 polymer ?
#
loop_
_entity_poly.entity_id
_entity_poly.type
_entity_poly.pdbx_seq_one_letter_code
_entity_poly.pdbx_strand_id
1 'polypeptide(L)'
;MPLTKNEISTMIMSAFPDATLELKDIAGDSNHYSAKIISKTFNGKSKVEQHKMVYKALGGKMGNELHALALTTEEKNGWYKQKN
;
A
#
# COMPACT_ATOMS: atom_id res chain seq x y z
N MET A 1 16.56 -8.70 -7.85
CA MET A 1 15.35 -9.07 -8.58
C MET A 1 14.19 -8.19 -8.12
N PRO A 2 13.34 -7.78 -9.03
CA PRO A 2 12.18 -7.00 -8.62
C PRO A 2 11.22 -7.84 -7.78
N LEU A 3 10.48 -7.16 -6.92
CA LEU A 3 9.47 -7.82 -6.11
C LEU A 3 8.31 -8.26 -6.99
N THR A 4 7.80 -9.46 -6.75
CA THR A 4 6.60 -9.90 -7.44
C THR A 4 5.38 -9.27 -6.79
N LYS A 5 4.27 -9.29 -7.52
CA LYS A 5 3.00 -8.82 -6.99
C LYS A 5 2.62 -9.54 -5.71
N ASN A 6 2.84 -10.86 -5.67
CA ASN A 6 2.53 -11.65 -4.48
C ASN A 6 3.40 -11.25 -3.29
N GLU A 7 4.67 -10.99 -3.52
CA GLU A 7 5.56 -10.57 -2.45
C GLU A 7 5.12 -9.24 -1.86
N ILE A 8 4.79 -8.28 -2.72
CA ILE A 8 4.31 -6.97 -2.27
C ILE A 8 3.02 -7.13 -1.47
N SER A 9 2.08 -7.91 -1.99
CA SER A 9 0.80 -8.16 -1.31
C SER A 9 1.03 -8.79 0.06
N THR A 10 1.90 -9.79 0.14
CA THR A 10 2.18 -10.48 1.39
C THR A 10 2.76 -9.52 2.43
N MET A 11 3.70 -8.69 2.02
CA MET A 11 4.32 -7.73 2.93
C MET A 11 3.31 -6.71 3.45
N ILE A 12 2.46 -6.21 2.56
CA ILE A 12 1.44 -5.23 2.94
C ILE A 12 0.39 -5.86 3.85
N MET A 13 -0.11 -7.03 3.49
CA MET A 13 -1.15 -7.68 4.30
C MET A 13 -0.62 -8.16 5.63
N SER A 14 0.67 -8.48 5.73
CA SER A 14 1.26 -8.83 7.03
C SER A 14 1.30 -7.64 7.96
N ALA A 15 1.57 -6.45 7.42
CA ALA A 15 1.61 -5.22 8.22
C ALA A 15 0.21 -4.68 8.51
N PHE A 16 -0.73 -4.89 7.60
CA PHE A 16 -2.09 -4.35 7.72
C PHE A 16 -3.10 -5.47 7.47
N PRO A 17 -3.31 -6.36 8.46
CA PRO A 17 -4.16 -7.53 8.25
C PRO A 17 -5.61 -7.22 7.92
N ASP A 18 -6.10 -6.05 8.31
CA ASP A 18 -7.47 -5.64 8.04
C ASP A 18 -7.63 -4.94 6.69
N ALA A 19 -6.54 -4.74 5.97
CA ALA A 19 -6.54 -3.88 4.80
C ALA A 19 -7.28 -4.49 3.62
N THR A 20 -7.89 -3.59 2.84
CA THR A 20 -8.33 -3.90 1.49
C THR A 20 -7.23 -3.41 0.57
N LEU A 21 -6.70 -4.29 -0.25
CA LEU A 21 -5.57 -3.99 -1.11
C LEU A 21 -5.94 -4.20 -2.57
N GLU A 22 -5.70 -3.16 -3.38
CA GLU A 22 -5.76 -3.28 -4.83
C GLU A 22 -4.36 -3.01 -5.36
N LEU A 23 -3.77 -4.00 -5.98
CA LEU A 23 -2.40 -3.91 -6.48
C LEU A 23 -2.38 -4.25 -7.97
N LYS A 24 -1.86 -3.32 -8.76
CA LYS A 24 -1.80 -3.47 -10.21
C LYS A 24 -0.39 -3.28 -10.71
N ASP A 25 0.01 -4.11 -11.65
CA ASP A 25 1.28 -3.96 -12.36
C ASP A 25 1.00 -3.08 -13.59
N ILE A 26 1.29 -1.79 -13.47
CA ILE A 26 0.86 -0.80 -14.44
C ILE A 26 1.51 -0.99 -15.81
N ALA A 27 2.78 -1.33 -15.79
CA ALA A 27 3.56 -1.43 -17.02
C ALA A 27 3.74 -2.86 -17.53
N GLY A 28 3.32 -3.85 -16.76
CA GLY A 28 3.50 -5.24 -17.12
C GLY A 28 4.93 -5.71 -17.01
N ASP A 29 5.80 -4.97 -16.33
CA ASP A 29 7.23 -5.27 -16.24
C ASP A 29 7.68 -5.62 -14.82
N SER A 30 6.76 -5.73 -13.88
CA SER A 30 7.03 -6.02 -12.47
C SER A 30 7.89 -4.97 -11.78
N ASN A 31 7.96 -3.77 -12.33
CA ASN A 31 8.73 -2.67 -11.76
C ASN A 31 7.87 -1.47 -11.40
N HIS A 32 6.71 -1.33 -12.03
CA HIS A 32 5.84 -0.18 -11.83
C HIS A 32 4.48 -0.65 -11.34
N TYR A 33 4.20 -0.39 -10.08
CA TYR A 33 2.96 -0.85 -9.46
C TYR A 33 2.10 0.31 -9.00
N SER A 34 0.80 0.06 -8.95
CA SER A 34 -0.16 0.96 -8.31
C SER A 34 -0.81 0.19 -7.17
N ALA A 35 -0.71 0.72 -5.97
CA ALA A 35 -1.28 0.09 -4.79
C ALA A 35 -2.27 1.03 -4.13
N LYS A 36 -3.47 0.54 -3.88
CA LYS A 36 -4.47 1.25 -3.09
C LYS A 36 -4.71 0.43 -1.84
N ILE A 37 -4.48 1.03 -0.68
CA ILE A 37 -4.56 0.35 0.61
C ILE A 37 -5.55 1.09 1.49
N ILE A 38 -6.57 0.39 1.95
CA ILE A 38 -7.58 0.94 2.85
C ILE A 38 -7.47 0.18 4.15
N SER A 39 -7.17 0.85 5.25
CA SER A 39 -6.94 0.18 6.52
C SER A 39 -7.33 1.06 7.70
N LYS A 40 -7.85 0.43 8.75
CA LYS A 40 -8.12 1.12 10.02
C LYS A 40 -6.85 1.68 10.64
N THR A 41 -5.71 1.07 10.34
CA THR A 41 -4.43 1.53 10.86
C THR A 41 -4.13 2.96 10.41
N PHE A 42 -4.68 3.37 9.29
CA PHE A 42 -4.50 4.72 8.76
C PHE A 42 -5.43 5.75 9.36
N ASN A 43 -6.41 5.33 10.16
CA ASN A 43 -7.39 6.27 10.72
C ASN A 43 -6.70 7.29 11.62
N GLY A 44 -7.02 8.57 11.38
CA GLY A 44 -6.46 9.65 12.17
C GLY A 44 -5.04 10.05 11.80
N LYS A 45 -4.47 9.45 10.77
CA LYS A 45 -3.10 9.76 10.36
C LYS A 45 -3.08 10.57 9.08
N SER A 46 -2.08 11.44 8.96
CA SER A 46 -1.90 12.23 7.74
C SER A 46 -1.49 11.31 6.59
N LYS A 47 -1.65 11.82 5.36
CA LYS A 47 -1.23 11.04 4.18
C LYS A 47 0.25 10.72 4.23
N VAL A 48 1.07 11.67 4.68
CA VAL A 48 2.51 11.43 4.81
C VAL A 48 2.79 10.29 5.78
N GLU A 49 2.13 10.28 6.91
CA GLU A 49 2.29 9.20 7.89
C GLU A 49 1.82 7.87 7.34
N GLN A 50 0.69 7.86 6.65
CA GLN A 50 0.16 6.64 6.04
C GLN A 50 1.16 6.06 5.05
N HIS A 51 1.71 6.91 4.20
CA HIS A 51 2.69 6.47 3.20
C HIS A 51 3.96 5.95 3.85
N LYS A 52 4.42 6.61 4.91
CA LYS A 52 5.61 6.14 5.65
C LYS A 52 5.38 4.75 6.24
N MET A 53 4.18 4.48 6.73
CA MET A 53 3.85 3.18 7.28
C MET A 53 3.94 2.09 6.21
N VAL A 54 3.49 2.39 5.00
CA VAL A 54 3.56 1.43 3.90
C VAL A 54 5.01 1.18 3.49
N TYR A 55 5.81 2.24 3.36
CA TYR A 55 7.22 2.09 3.01
C TYR A 55 7.97 1.28 4.06
N LYS A 56 7.64 1.48 5.32
CA LYS A 56 8.23 0.70 6.40
C LYS A 56 7.84 -0.77 6.30
N ALA A 57 6.58 -1.03 5.92
CA ALA A 57 6.11 -2.40 5.75
C ALA A 57 6.85 -3.10 4.62
N LEU A 58 7.28 -2.35 3.61
CA LEU A 58 8.04 -2.90 2.50
C LEU A 58 9.53 -3.08 2.83
N GLY A 59 9.93 -2.68 4.04
CA GLY A 59 11.24 -3.02 4.56
C GLY A 59 12.42 -2.44 3.80
N GLY A 60 12.26 -1.26 3.22
CA GLY A 60 13.34 -0.61 2.49
C GLY A 60 13.58 -1.15 1.10
N LYS A 61 12.65 -1.95 0.58
CA LYS A 61 12.76 -2.50 -0.77
C LYS A 61 12.47 -1.46 -1.85
N MET A 62 11.85 -0.36 -1.45
CA MET A 62 11.61 0.73 -2.38
C MET A 62 12.94 1.31 -2.87
N GLY A 63 13.01 1.55 -4.18
CA GLY A 63 14.21 2.11 -4.76
C GLY A 63 15.25 1.08 -5.17
N ASN A 64 15.23 -0.10 -4.56
CA ASN A 64 16.18 -1.16 -4.92
C ASN A 64 15.51 -2.24 -5.74
N GLU A 65 14.45 -2.83 -5.19
CA GLU A 65 13.76 -3.94 -5.83
C GLU A 65 12.41 -3.52 -6.42
N LEU A 66 11.96 -2.32 -6.07
CA LEU A 66 10.69 -1.78 -6.55
C LEU A 66 10.95 -0.33 -6.95
N HIS A 67 11.01 -0.07 -8.25
CA HIS A 67 11.39 1.23 -8.76
C HIS A 67 10.32 2.30 -8.60
N ALA A 68 9.09 1.93 -8.80
CA ALA A 68 8.00 2.90 -8.76
C ALA A 68 6.76 2.27 -8.16
N LEU A 69 6.20 2.96 -7.18
CA LEU A 69 4.96 2.55 -6.56
C LEU A 69 4.05 3.77 -6.46
N ALA A 70 2.98 3.76 -7.24
CA ALA A 70 1.94 4.78 -7.10
C ALA A 70 1.06 4.35 -5.94
N LEU A 71 1.17 5.07 -4.84
CA LEU A 71 0.56 4.66 -3.58
C LEU A 71 -0.63 5.54 -3.22
N THR A 72 -1.76 4.90 -2.96
CA THR A 72 -2.96 5.55 -2.47
C THR A 72 -3.35 4.89 -1.15
N THR A 73 -3.52 5.67 -0.11
CA THR A 73 -3.93 5.16 1.20
C THR A 73 -5.20 5.83 1.64
N GLU A 74 -6.07 5.10 2.34
CA GLU A 74 -7.34 5.62 2.83
C GLU A 74 -7.68 5.02 4.19
N GLU A 75 -8.41 5.79 4.98
CA GLU A 75 -8.96 5.28 6.23
C GLU A 75 -10.07 4.29 5.94
N LYS A 76 -10.15 3.29 6.81
CA LYS A 76 -11.22 2.29 6.70
C LYS A 76 -12.27 2.57 7.74
N ASN A 77 -13.08 3.56 7.48
CA ASN A 77 -14.14 3.96 8.39
C ASN A 77 -15.41 4.20 7.58
N GLY A 78 -16.17 3.14 7.39
CA GLY A 78 -17.34 3.19 6.55
C GLY A 78 -18.37 4.22 6.97
N TRP A 79 -18.59 4.37 8.27
CA TRP A 79 -19.58 5.35 8.75
C TRP A 79 -19.16 6.77 8.37
N TYR A 80 -17.87 7.05 8.40
CA TYR A 80 -17.34 8.35 8.04
C TYR A 80 -17.69 8.69 6.59
N LYS A 81 -17.51 7.75 5.71
CA LYS A 81 -17.82 7.96 4.31
C LYS A 81 -19.31 8.07 4.07
N GLN A 82 -20.10 7.38 4.86
CA GLN A 82 -21.55 7.42 4.71
C GLN A 82 -22.14 8.77 5.07
N LYS A 83 -21.43 9.55 5.83
CA LYS A 83 -21.92 10.87 6.23
C LYS A 83 -21.84 11.88 5.10
N ASN A 84 -21.17 11.57 4.06
CA ASN A 84 -21.01 12.48 2.92
C ASN A 84 -22.00 12.21 1.83
#